data_70a3cbcbc3f8b364843b4262b3568964
#
_entry.id   70a3cbcbc3f8b364843b4262b3568964
#
_cell.length_a   1.000
_cell.length_b   1.000
_cell.length_c   1.000
_cell.angle_alpha   90.00
_cell.angle_beta   90.00
_cell.angle_gamma   90.00
#
_symmetry.space_group_name_H-M   'P 1'
#
loop_
_entity.id
_entity.type
_entity.pdbx_description
1 polymer ?
#
loop_
_entity_poly.entity_id
_entity_poly.type
_entity_poly.pdbx_seq_one_letter_code
_entity_poly.pdbx_strand_id
1 'polypeptide(L)'
;MHIKRIKKGNAVYLAEYESYREEGKVKTRFIRYLGKESDEKNIPLPKKSAHVQTPLYPEQSKQAGDVTVFWNIAKTELNMPTIIDSVCCGDDNIEGKSPGKILTAWAINKALHPESATNLGDWVRTTVIPDLSGLPGDYFTDSAFYSALDRVCYKDTTADGFTDFSSLICDELYSFWRFNNPLLNEGTEILAYDLTPVLIFGNGDNLGEKGYNSRHVNQKQINLCVLVSKFDKVPVSYFLLPGNFNSMSSVKELLVQMIEMSLEPGTLIWDRGNTSEESIRDIEALGWNLICGVQKLSDEAISLIRQTEVTLHVTNRVKSTKKSAIYATRVNGRLFGRDNAGVVYVNIAKQMETFDTRNALLMEIDEDLTELCDNLAGLKKQEIESKIAEIAGEYLKFFKIYIKKEKTNYNLKWEYNEEEIFQSEAFDGKYILYSSDTTLTASEVVREYLGKDFVEKTFYSLKSHLNIAPVRHWKNHRIRGIFFVSMMALWLRVVYNHKLNQLSKNERIYDFDELIRRLRRVEYVEIEVENEEKCYWYLNLNDKIASQLKKMGFKKLFEEKRISHL
;
A
#
# COMPACT_ATOMS: atom_id res chain seq x y z
N MET A 1 -1.62 -33.40 43.40
CA MET A 1 -2.29 -32.12 43.61
C MET A 1 -3.27 -32.23 44.76
N HIS A 2 -3.41 -31.17 45.58
CA HIS A 2 -4.34 -31.13 46.70
C HIS A 2 -4.84 -29.69 46.90
N ILE A 3 -6.05 -29.55 47.43
CA ILE A 3 -6.67 -28.24 47.65
C ILE A 3 -6.38 -27.81 49.11
N LYS A 4 -5.89 -26.57 49.26
CA LYS A 4 -5.71 -25.93 50.58
C LYS A 4 -6.74 -24.82 50.76
N ARG A 5 -7.25 -24.69 51.99
CA ARG A 5 -8.09 -23.58 52.42
C ARG A 5 -7.22 -22.44 52.95
N ILE A 6 -7.35 -21.27 52.37
CA ILE A 6 -6.61 -20.07 52.74
C ILE A 6 -7.59 -19.07 53.29
N LYS A 7 -7.48 -18.76 54.61
CA LYS A 7 -8.31 -17.76 55.26
C LYS A 7 -7.74 -16.35 55.06
N LYS A 8 -8.51 -15.45 54.53
CA LYS A 8 -8.13 -14.05 54.32
C LYS A 8 -9.27 -13.14 54.83
N GLY A 9 -9.09 -12.56 56.03
CA GLY A 9 -10.17 -11.85 56.76
C GLY A 9 -11.33 -12.79 57.10
N ASN A 10 -12.55 -12.41 56.78
CA ASN A 10 -13.76 -13.22 57.03
C ASN A 10 -14.08 -14.20 55.87
N ALA A 11 -13.24 -14.28 54.86
CA ALA A 11 -13.46 -15.16 53.73
C ALA A 11 -12.44 -16.29 53.68
N VAL A 12 -12.87 -17.49 53.26
CA VAL A 12 -12.03 -18.66 52.98
C VAL A 12 -11.96 -18.85 51.46
N TYR A 13 -10.74 -18.95 50.96
CA TYR A 13 -10.45 -19.20 49.54
C TYR A 13 -9.89 -20.60 49.38
N LEU A 14 -10.24 -21.24 48.30
CA LEU A 14 -9.67 -22.53 47.89
C LEU A 14 -8.52 -22.29 46.92
N ALA A 15 -7.40 -22.98 47.13
CA ALA A 15 -6.25 -22.91 46.25
C ALA A 15 -5.68 -24.30 46.01
N GLU A 16 -5.27 -24.54 44.78
CA GLU A 16 -4.67 -25.78 44.34
C GLU A 16 -3.15 -25.73 44.52
N TYR A 17 -2.63 -26.79 45.14
CA TYR A 17 -1.19 -26.96 45.42
C TYR A 17 -0.74 -28.32 44.86
N GLU A 18 0.49 -28.35 44.39
CA GLU A 18 1.19 -29.57 44.00
C GLU A 18 2.28 -29.89 44.99
N SER A 19 2.37 -31.16 45.42
CA SER A 19 3.45 -31.63 46.25
C SER A 19 4.57 -32.22 45.39
N TYR A 20 5.79 -31.82 45.65
CA TYR A 20 6.98 -32.36 45.01
C TYR A 20 8.06 -32.67 46.06
N ARG A 21 9.03 -33.51 45.72
CA ARG A 21 10.13 -33.85 46.62
C ARG A 21 11.40 -33.13 46.16
N GLU A 22 12.02 -32.48 47.10
CA GLU A 22 13.32 -31.83 46.94
C GLU A 22 14.20 -32.17 48.15
N GLU A 23 15.37 -32.69 47.91
CA GLU A 23 16.32 -33.12 48.95
C GLU A 23 15.69 -34.07 50.00
N GLY A 24 14.86 -35.00 49.60
CA GLY A 24 14.19 -35.96 50.47
C GLY A 24 13.01 -35.40 51.28
N LYS A 25 12.76 -34.11 51.26
CA LYS A 25 11.62 -33.45 51.94
C LYS A 25 10.48 -33.17 50.94
N VAL A 26 9.25 -33.35 51.40
CA VAL A 26 8.06 -33.00 50.63
C VAL A 26 7.82 -31.49 50.74
N LYS A 27 7.90 -30.77 49.62
CA LYS A 27 7.53 -29.36 49.49
C LYS A 27 6.22 -29.22 48.71
N THR A 28 5.54 -28.09 48.88
CA THR A 28 4.31 -27.79 48.13
C THR A 28 4.47 -26.47 47.41
N ARG A 29 4.08 -26.41 46.11
CA ARG A 29 4.01 -25.15 45.38
C ARG A 29 2.58 -24.81 45.07
N PHE A 30 2.27 -23.51 45.05
CA PHE A 30 0.97 -22.97 44.64
C PHE A 30 0.82 -23.08 43.13
N ILE A 31 -0.34 -23.53 42.68
CA ILE A 31 -0.69 -23.62 41.25
C ILE A 31 -1.66 -22.48 40.87
N ARG A 32 -2.84 -22.43 41.52
CA ARG A 32 -3.85 -21.43 41.23
C ARG A 32 -4.89 -21.28 42.35
N TYR A 33 -5.60 -20.14 42.34
CA TYR A 33 -6.81 -19.97 43.13
C TYR A 33 -8.02 -20.61 42.45
N LEU A 34 -8.86 -21.29 43.23
CA LEU A 34 -10.08 -21.93 42.76
C LEU A 34 -11.36 -21.10 43.05
N GLY A 35 -11.26 -20.05 43.88
CA GLY A 35 -12.38 -19.19 44.25
C GLY A 35 -12.65 -19.16 45.76
N LYS A 36 -13.77 -18.52 46.19
CA LYS A 36 -14.22 -18.52 47.58
C LYS A 36 -14.95 -19.83 47.89
N GLU A 37 -14.80 -20.32 49.12
CA GLU A 37 -15.50 -21.55 49.58
C GLU A 37 -17.05 -21.44 49.48
N SER A 38 -17.59 -20.24 49.53
CA SER A 38 -19.04 -19.98 49.33
C SER A 38 -19.50 -20.26 47.88
N ASP A 39 -18.58 -20.34 46.93
CA ASP A 39 -18.88 -20.51 45.52
C ASP A 39 -18.73 -21.98 45.09
N GLU A 40 -18.57 -22.92 46.02
CA GLU A 40 -18.40 -24.36 45.80
C GLU A 40 -19.48 -25.00 44.88
N LYS A 41 -20.68 -24.39 44.83
CA LYS A 41 -21.77 -24.87 43.95
C LYS A 41 -21.51 -24.63 42.46
N ASN A 42 -20.55 -23.77 42.11
CA ASN A 42 -20.23 -23.37 40.75
C ASN A 42 -18.80 -23.74 40.33
N ILE A 43 -17.99 -24.33 41.22
CA ILE A 43 -16.70 -24.91 40.81
C ILE A 43 -17.04 -26.23 40.14
N PRO A 44 -16.82 -26.40 38.82
CA PRO A 44 -16.92 -27.70 38.21
C PRO A 44 -15.92 -28.61 38.93
N LEU A 45 -16.42 -29.54 39.71
CA LEU A 45 -15.57 -30.67 40.14
C LEU A 45 -14.88 -31.13 38.87
N PRO A 46 -13.54 -31.32 38.86
CA PRO A 46 -12.91 -32.00 37.75
C PRO A 46 -13.67 -33.29 37.61
N LYS A 47 -14.47 -33.44 36.52
CA LYS A 47 -15.03 -34.72 36.15
C LYS A 47 -13.83 -35.62 36.21
N LYS A 48 -13.89 -36.70 37.01
CA LYS A 48 -12.86 -37.74 37.01
C LYS A 48 -12.59 -37.97 35.54
N SER A 49 -11.47 -37.44 35.07
CA SER A 49 -11.03 -37.67 33.71
C SER A 49 -11.02 -39.18 33.59
N ALA A 50 -11.83 -39.72 32.71
CA ALA A 50 -11.60 -41.04 32.23
C ALA A 50 -10.10 -41.11 32.01
N HIS A 51 -9.44 -42.10 32.63
CA HIS A 51 -8.01 -42.24 32.53
C HIS A 51 -7.66 -42.36 31.05
N VAL A 52 -7.31 -41.26 30.42
CA VAL A 52 -6.65 -41.28 29.12
C VAL A 52 -5.25 -41.79 29.44
N GLN A 53 -5.05 -43.08 29.30
CA GLN A 53 -3.76 -43.74 29.58
C GLN A 53 -2.76 -43.56 28.45
N THR A 54 -3.15 -42.92 27.36
CA THR A 54 -2.27 -42.66 26.22
C THR A 54 -1.90 -41.17 26.20
N PRO A 55 -0.62 -40.81 26.17
CA PRO A 55 -0.27 -39.44 25.94
C PRO A 55 -0.78 -39.05 24.56
N LEU A 56 -1.63 -38.00 24.51
CA LEU A 56 -2.08 -37.40 23.26
C LEU A 56 -0.86 -36.71 22.63
N TYR A 57 -0.29 -37.35 21.64
CA TYR A 57 0.72 -36.71 20.79
C TYR A 57 -0.02 -36.08 19.62
N PRO A 58 0.01 -34.74 19.44
CA PRO A 58 -0.48 -34.16 18.20
C PRO A 58 0.40 -34.70 17.08
N GLU A 59 -0.18 -35.38 16.10
CA GLU A 59 0.60 -35.91 14.97
C GLU A 59 1.22 -34.79 14.15
N GLN A 60 0.55 -33.67 14.01
CA GLN A 60 1.08 -32.45 13.36
C GLN A 60 0.29 -31.23 13.81
N SER A 61 0.99 -30.13 14.13
CA SER A 61 0.36 -28.82 14.23
C SER A 61 0.52 -28.09 12.89
N LYS A 62 -0.55 -27.41 12.43
CA LYS A 62 -0.56 -26.62 11.21
C LYS A 62 -0.82 -25.14 11.55
N GLN A 63 -0.11 -24.24 10.91
CA GLN A 63 -0.43 -22.80 11.00
C GLN A 63 -1.83 -22.55 10.46
N ALA A 64 -2.69 -21.90 11.25
CA ALA A 64 -4.10 -21.80 10.92
C ALA A 64 -4.65 -20.37 10.99
N GLY A 65 -4.29 -19.57 11.99
CA GLY A 65 -5.03 -18.36 12.33
C GLY A 65 -5.12 -17.34 11.21
N ASP A 66 -3.98 -16.78 10.81
CA ASP A 66 -3.88 -15.77 9.75
C ASP A 66 -4.26 -16.37 8.38
N VAL A 67 -3.81 -17.58 8.11
CA VAL A 67 -4.10 -18.31 6.85
C VAL A 67 -5.59 -18.51 6.66
N THR A 68 -6.32 -18.96 7.70
CA THR A 68 -7.78 -19.17 7.64
C THR A 68 -8.53 -17.87 7.37
N VAL A 69 -8.12 -16.77 8.02
CA VAL A 69 -8.74 -15.45 7.80
C VAL A 69 -8.54 -15.00 6.36
N PHE A 70 -7.31 -15.08 5.84
CA PHE A 70 -6.99 -14.64 4.48
C PHE A 70 -7.61 -15.53 3.41
N TRP A 71 -7.68 -16.85 3.65
CA TRP A 71 -8.42 -17.76 2.77
C TRP A 71 -9.92 -17.44 2.73
N ASN A 72 -10.51 -17.12 3.88
CA ASN A 72 -11.92 -16.71 3.93
C ASN A 72 -12.15 -15.41 3.16
N ILE A 73 -11.28 -14.41 3.31
CA ILE A 73 -11.34 -13.18 2.52
C ILE A 73 -11.28 -13.52 1.03
N ALA A 74 -10.31 -14.31 0.60
CA ALA A 74 -10.17 -14.69 -0.80
C ALA A 74 -11.42 -15.39 -1.34
N LYS A 75 -11.97 -16.34 -0.57
CA LYS A 75 -13.09 -17.17 -1.01
C LYS A 75 -14.44 -16.46 -0.90
N THR A 76 -14.70 -15.79 0.23
CA THR A 76 -16.04 -15.28 0.56
C THR A 76 -16.22 -13.83 0.19
N GLU A 77 -15.21 -12.99 0.44
CA GLU A 77 -15.31 -11.55 0.19
C GLU A 77 -14.95 -11.18 -1.25
N LEU A 78 -14.04 -11.94 -1.86
CA LEU A 78 -13.50 -11.65 -3.19
C LEU A 78 -13.87 -12.69 -4.25
N ASN A 79 -14.35 -13.85 -3.87
CA ASN A 79 -14.56 -15.00 -4.78
C ASN A 79 -13.34 -15.30 -5.68
N MET A 80 -12.15 -14.92 -5.18
CA MET A 80 -10.90 -14.90 -5.95
C MET A 80 -10.55 -16.23 -6.64
N PRO A 81 -10.59 -17.41 -5.95
CA PRO A 81 -10.27 -18.68 -6.61
C PRO A 81 -11.18 -18.96 -7.80
N THR A 82 -12.49 -18.71 -7.65
CA THR A 82 -13.49 -18.98 -8.69
C THR A 82 -13.34 -18.04 -9.87
N ILE A 83 -13.11 -16.74 -9.62
CA ILE A 83 -12.90 -15.75 -10.68
C ILE A 83 -11.66 -16.08 -11.50
N ILE A 84 -10.54 -16.41 -10.85
CA ILE A 84 -9.33 -16.83 -11.56
C ILE A 84 -9.59 -18.08 -12.41
N ASP A 85 -10.25 -19.09 -11.86
CA ASP A 85 -10.56 -20.32 -12.60
C ASP A 85 -11.49 -20.04 -13.79
N SER A 86 -12.55 -19.24 -13.61
CA SER A 86 -13.50 -18.95 -14.70
C SER A 86 -12.84 -18.18 -15.86
N VAL A 87 -11.94 -17.25 -15.56
CA VAL A 87 -11.24 -16.46 -16.59
C VAL A 87 -10.16 -17.29 -17.29
N CYS A 88 -9.37 -18.08 -16.52
CA CYS A 88 -8.20 -18.77 -17.08
C CYS A 88 -8.52 -20.12 -17.72
N CYS A 89 -9.63 -20.76 -17.35
CA CYS A 89 -9.93 -22.14 -17.74
C CYS A 89 -11.26 -22.27 -18.48
N GLY A 90 -12.14 -21.27 -18.41
CA GLY A 90 -13.47 -21.35 -19.03
C GLY A 90 -14.24 -22.59 -18.56
N ASP A 91 -14.81 -23.32 -19.52
CA ASP A 91 -15.55 -24.57 -19.28
C ASP A 91 -14.66 -25.82 -19.20
N ASP A 92 -13.34 -25.68 -19.30
CA ASP A 92 -12.43 -26.81 -19.16
C ASP A 92 -12.56 -27.44 -17.77
N ASN A 93 -12.89 -28.73 -17.74
CA ASN A 93 -13.01 -29.47 -16.50
C ASN A 93 -11.63 -29.58 -15.85
N ILE A 94 -11.39 -28.75 -14.81
CA ILE A 94 -10.12 -28.71 -14.11
C ILE A 94 -10.07 -29.91 -13.15
N GLU A 95 -9.85 -31.10 -13.69
CA GLU A 95 -9.66 -32.30 -12.87
C GLU A 95 -8.57 -32.09 -11.81
N GLY A 96 -9.00 -31.66 -10.62
CA GLY A 96 -8.18 -31.63 -9.41
C GLY A 96 -7.11 -30.57 -9.29
N LYS A 97 -6.91 -29.66 -10.28
CA LYS A 97 -5.82 -28.66 -10.28
C LYS A 97 -6.32 -27.25 -10.60
N SER A 98 -7.11 -26.68 -9.69
CA SER A 98 -7.61 -25.31 -9.83
C SER A 98 -6.45 -24.29 -9.78
N PRO A 99 -6.10 -23.60 -10.89
CA PRO A 99 -5.14 -22.51 -10.88
C PRO A 99 -5.53 -21.43 -9.88
N GLY A 100 -6.83 -21.12 -9.76
CA GLY A 100 -7.33 -20.13 -8.82
C GLY A 100 -7.00 -20.46 -7.37
N LYS A 101 -7.19 -21.72 -6.95
CA LYS A 101 -6.83 -22.16 -5.59
C LYS A 101 -5.31 -22.11 -5.36
N ILE A 102 -4.52 -22.53 -6.34
CA ILE A 102 -3.05 -22.53 -6.26
C ILE A 102 -2.52 -21.09 -6.19
N LEU A 103 -3.00 -20.19 -7.05
CA LEU A 103 -2.56 -18.78 -7.06
C LEU A 103 -3.08 -18.02 -5.84
N THR A 104 -4.26 -18.36 -5.33
CA THR A 104 -4.77 -17.81 -4.05
C THR A 104 -3.87 -18.22 -2.89
N ALA A 105 -3.41 -19.46 -2.83
CA ALA A 105 -2.44 -19.91 -1.82
C ALA A 105 -1.13 -19.11 -1.91
N TRP A 106 -0.64 -18.85 -3.14
CA TRP A 106 0.54 -18.01 -3.35
C TRP A 106 0.31 -16.56 -2.92
N ALA A 107 -0.86 -15.98 -3.25
CA ALA A 107 -1.21 -14.63 -2.84
C ALA A 107 -1.30 -14.50 -1.30
N ILE A 108 -1.83 -15.50 -0.62
CA ILE A 108 -1.89 -15.54 0.85
C ILE A 108 -0.48 -15.62 1.44
N ASN A 109 0.38 -16.50 0.92
CA ASN A 109 1.78 -16.54 1.34
C ASN A 109 2.44 -15.16 1.17
N LYS A 110 2.30 -14.57 -0.01
CA LYS A 110 2.89 -13.28 -0.32
C LYS A 110 2.35 -12.15 0.59
N ALA A 111 1.08 -12.22 0.98
CA ALA A 111 0.46 -11.26 1.90
C ALA A 111 0.93 -11.38 3.36
N LEU A 112 1.28 -12.60 3.80
CA LEU A 112 1.61 -12.94 5.18
C LEU A 112 3.11 -13.17 5.41
N HIS A 113 3.75 -13.93 4.52
CA HIS A 113 5.11 -14.44 4.61
C HIS A 113 5.76 -14.57 3.24
N PRO A 114 6.14 -13.49 2.59
CA PRO A 114 6.68 -13.55 1.23
C PRO A 114 7.85 -14.53 1.10
N GLU A 115 7.58 -15.71 0.58
CA GLU A 115 8.57 -16.75 0.30
C GLU A 115 8.90 -16.80 -1.20
N SER A 116 10.05 -17.44 -1.52
CA SER A 116 10.34 -17.81 -2.90
C SER A 116 9.40 -18.92 -3.36
N ALA A 117 9.13 -19.01 -4.67
CA ALA A 117 8.31 -20.09 -5.22
C ALA A 117 8.82 -21.48 -4.83
N THR A 118 10.14 -21.65 -4.68
CA THR A 118 10.81 -22.88 -4.27
C THR A 118 10.42 -23.36 -2.87
N ASN A 119 10.20 -22.43 -1.96
CA ASN A 119 9.86 -22.77 -0.56
C ASN A 119 8.35 -22.77 -0.32
N LEU A 120 7.57 -22.32 -1.30
CA LEU A 120 6.15 -22.09 -1.17
C LEU A 120 5.37 -23.38 -0.91
N GLY A 121 5.74 -24.49 -1.59
CA GLY A 121 5.11 -25.80 -1.38
C GLY A 121 5.32 -26.32 0.04
N ASP A 122 6.52 -26.16 0.59
CA ASP A 122 6.82 -26.55 1.97
C ASP A 122 6.00 -25.72 2.95
N TRP A 123 5.93 -24.39 2.76
CA TRP A 123 5.10 -23.55 3.60
C TRP A 123 3.61 -23.95 3.54
N VAL A 124 3.05 -24.20 2.35
CA VAL A 124 1.65 -24.62 2.22
C VAL A 124 1.37 -25.89 3.03
N ARG A 125 2.28 -26.87 2.99
CA ARG A 125 2.14 -28.13 3.75
C ARG A 125 2.16 -27.94 5.26
N THR A 126 2.81 -26.89 5.76
CA THR A 126 2.79 -26.54 7.20
C THR A 126 1.55 -25.75 7.63
N THR A 127 0.64 -25.45 6.71
CA THR A 127 -0.57 -24.65 6.95
C THR A 127 -1.84 -25.47 6.72
N VAL A 128 -2.98 -24.86 7.07
CA VAL A 128 -4.31 -25.41 6.80
C VAL A 128 -4.82 -25.17 5.37
N ILE A 129 -3.99 -24.64 4.45
CA ILE A 129 -4.38 -24.39 3.05
C ILE A 129 -4.86 -25.67 2.34
N PRO A 130 -4.18 -26.81 2.46
CA PRO A 130 -4.68 -28.05 1.86
C PRO A 130 -6.11 -28.37 2.30
N ASP A 131 -6.40 -28.27 3.59
CA ASP A 131 -7.72 -28.56 4.15
C ASP A 131 -8.78 -27.53 3.68
N LEU A 132 -8.42 -26.24 3.64
CA LEU A 132 -9.32 -25.17 3.21
C LEU A 132 -9.58 -25.17 1.71
N SER A 133 -8.58 -25.50 0.91
CA SER A 133 -8.68 -25.56 -0.55
C SER A 133 -9.33 -26.85 -1.06
N GLY A 134 -9.27 -27.91 -0.28
CA GLY A 134 -9.64 -29.27 -0.70
C GLY A 134 -8.65 -29.86 -1.72
N LEU A 135 -7.43 -29.32 -1.82
CA LEU A 135 -6.36 -29.87 -2.65
C LEU A 135 -5.32 -30.55 -1.75
N PRO A 136 -4.88 -31.77 -2.06
CA PRO A 136 -3.81 -32.44 -1.32
C PRO A 136 -2.54 -31.58 -1.25
N GLY A 137 -1.83 -31.60 -0.13
CA GLY A 137 -0.60 -30.84 0.06
C GLY A 137 0.47 -31.08 -1.01
N ASP A 138 0.54 -32.27 -1.54
CA ASP A 138 1.48 -32.66 -2.60
C ASP A 138 1.18 -32.04 -3.97
N TYR A 139 0.01 -31.44 -4.16
CA TYR A 139 -0.31 -30.69 -5.39
C TYR A 139 0.37 -29.31 -5.42
N PHE A 140 0.78 -28.80 -4.27
CA PHE A 140 1.45 -27.49 -4.17
C PHE A 140 2.96 -27.63 -4.39
N THR A 141 3.34 -27.87 -5.64
CA THR A 141 4.75 -27.95 -6.08
C THR A 141 5.15 -26.69 -6.85
N ASP A 142 6.45 -26.42 -6.96
CA ASP A 142 6.99 -25.32 -7.78
C ASP A 142 6.42 -25.35 -9.21
N SER A 143 6.36 -26.54 -9.79
CA SER A 143 5.80 -26.74 -11.14
C SER A 143 4.32 -26.39 -11.20
N ALA A 144 3.54 -26.71 -10.16
CA ALA A 144 2.12 -26.38 -10.11
C ALA A 144 1.91 -24.87 -9.99
N PHE A 145 2.69 -24.18 -9.13
CA PHE A 145 2.63 -22.73 -9.01
C PHE A 145 2.96 -22.02 -10.33
N TYR A 146 4.04 -22.44 -10.99
CA TYR A 146 4.41 -21.84 -12.29
C TYR A 146 3.42 -22.20 -13.40
N SER A 147 2.87 -23.42 -13.41
CA SER A 147 1.85 -23.81 -14.39
C SER A 147 0.56 -23.01 -14.20
N ALA A 148 0.15 -22.77 -12.94
CA ALA A 148 -0.99 -21.91 -12.64
C ALA A 148 -0.74 -20.46 -13.06
N LEU A 149 0.46 -19.94 -12.84
CA LEU A 149 0.86 -18.59 -13.27
C LEU A 149 0.83 -18.45 -14.80
N ASP A 150 1.33 -19.47 -15.50
CA ASP A 150 1.32 -19.52 -16.97
C ASP A 150 -0.09 -19.64 -17.57
N ARG A 151 -1.14 -19.93 -16.77
CA ARG A 151 -2.54 -19.82 -17.19
C ARG A 151 -3.04 -18.38 -17.18
N VAL A 152 -2.57 -17.56 -16.27
CA VAL A 152 -2.93 -16.13 -16.20
C VAL A 152 -2.23 -15.34 -17.30
N CYS A 153 -0.93 -15.60 -17.50
CA CYS A 153 -0.13 -14.90 -18.49
C CYS A 153 0.82 -15.88 -19.17
N TYR A 154 0.65 -16.10 -20.47
CA TYR A 154 1.46 -17.04 -21.24
C TYR A 154 1.95 -16.44 -22.55
N LYS A 155 3.09 -16.96 -23.03
CA LYS A 155 3.61 -16.62 -24.34
C LYS A 155 2.77 -17.31 -25.40
N ASP A 156 2.26 -16.54 -26.35
CA ASP A 156 1.57 -17.10 -27.52
C ASP A 156 2.56 -17.88 -28.38
N THR A 157 2.18 -19.10 -28.79
CA THR A 157 3.01 -19.95 -29.62
C THR A 157 2.94 -19.61 -31.11
N THR A 158 1.93 -18.82 -31.51
CA THR A 158 1.64 -18.48 -32.91
C THR A 158 1.99 -17.06 -33.31
N ALA A 159 2.27 -16.18 -32.32
CA ALA A 159 2.64 -14.79 -32.54
C ALA A 159 3.80 -14.38 -31.61
N ASP A 160 4.50 -13.29 -31.93
CA ASP A 160 5.54 -12.69 -31.06
C ASP A 160 4.94 -12.01 -29.81
N GLY A 161 3.66 -12.27 -29.49
CA GLY A 161 2.91 -11.73 -28.40
C GLY A 161 2.83 -12.65 -27.18
N PHE A 162 2.06 -12.22 -26.23
CA PHE A 162 1.63 -13.01 -25.07
C PHE A 162 0.18 -12.66 -24.75
N THR A 163 -0.54 -13.61 -24.17
CA THR A 163 -1.88 -13.40 -23.65
C THR A 163 -1.77 -13.12 -22.15
N ASP A 164 -2.49 -12.09 -21.69
CA ASP A 164 -2.50 -11.63 -20.29
C ASP A 164 -3.94 -11.43 -19.81
N PHE A 165 -4.40 -12.32 -18.95
CA PHE A 165 -5.74 -12.26 -18.36
C PHE A 165 -5.80 -11.46 -17.06
N SER A 166 -4.67 -10.88 -16.63
CA SER A 166 -4.60 -10.21 -15.32
C SER A 166 -5.55 -9.01 -15.22
N SER A 167 -5.72 -8.26 -16.33
CA SER A 167 -6.65 -7.13 -16.38
C SER A 167 -8.09 -7.58 -16.22
N LEU A 168 -8.50 -8.63 -16.96
CA LEU A 168 -9.85 -9.18 -16.89
C LEU A 168 -10.17 -9.76 -15.50
N ILE A 169 -9.20 -10.43 -14.86
CA ILE A 169 -9.37 -10.93 -13.49
C ILE A 169 -9.52 -9.77 -12.51
N CYS A 170 -8.77 -8.67 -12.68
CA CYS A 170 -8.92 -7.48 -11.84
C CYS A 170 -10.29 -6.82 -12.00
N ASP A 171 -10.80 -6.75 -13.23
CA ASP A 171 -12.13 -6.24 -13.52
C ASP A 171 -13.22 -7.05 -12.82
N GLU A 172 -13.20 -8.37 -12.99
CA GLU A 172 -14.14 -9.28 -12.33
C GLU A 172 -14.06 -9.19 -10.80
N LEU A 173 -12.85 -9.10 -10.23
CA LEU A 173 -12.66 -8.92 -8.78
C LEU A 173 -13.22 -7.59 -8.29
N TYR A 174 -12.95 -6.49 -9.03
CA TYR A 174 -13.45 -5.17 -8.68
C TYR A 174 -14.98 -5.11 -8.79
N SER A 175 -15.54 -5.66 -9.86
CA SER A 175 -16.99 -5.75 -10.08
C SER A 175 -17.68 -6.57 -8.99
N PHE A 176 -17.12 -7.73 -8.64
CA PHE A 176 -17.63 -8.55 -7.54
C PHE A 176 -17.55 -7.83 -6.19
N TRP A 177 -16.41 -7.17 -5.91
CA TRP A 177 -16.23 -6.39 -4.69
C TRP A 177 -17.24 -5.25 -4.62
N ARG A 178 -17.39 -4.48 -5.69
CA ARG A 178 -18.26 -3.30 -5.73
C ARG A 178 -19.75 -3.68 -5.67
N PHE A 179 -20.13 -4.79 -6.26
CA PHE A 179 -21.48 -5.35 -6.13
C PHE A 179 -21.82 -5.65 -4.66
N ASN A 180 -20.90 -6.22 -3.89
CA ASN A 180 -21.10 -6.53 -2.48
C ASN A 180 -20.85 -5.35 -1.53
N ASN A 181 -20.14 -4.31 -1.99
CA ASN A 181 -19.79 -3.11 -1.22
C ASN A 181 -20.12 -1.85 -2.04
N PRO A 182 -21.42 -1.56 -2.26
CA PRO A 182 -21.84 -0.41 -3.07
C PRO A 182 -21.56 0.91 -2.36
N LEU A 183 -21.30 1.98 -3.14
CA LEU A 183 -21.04 3.34 -2.64
C LEU A 183 -22.35 4.10 -2.34
N LEU A 184 -23.22 3.52 -1.54
CA LEU A 184 -24.60 4.03 -1.32
C LEU A 184 -24.68 5.48 -0.80
N ASN A 185 -23.69 5.94 -0.06
CA ASN A 185 -23.67 7.26 0.58
C ASN A 185 -22.51 8.15 0.11
N GLU A 186 -21.66 7.67 -0.79
CA GLU A 186 -20.42 8.33 -1.18
C GLU A 186 -20.52 9.06 -2.55
N GLY A 187 -21.63 8.89 -3.25
CA GLY A 187 -21.82 9.42 -4.60
C GLY A 187 -21.09 8.59 -5.67
N THR A 188 -20.41 9.26 -6.58
CA THR A 188 -19.65 8.61 -7.66
C THR A 188 -18.28 8.17 -7.18
N GLU A 189 -17.70 7.18 -7.86
CA GLU A 189 -16.34 6.65 -7.56
C GLU A 189 -15.28 7.76 -7.72
N ILE A 190 -14.32 7.75 -6.81
CA ILE A 190 -13.13 8.60 -6.89
C ILE A 190 -11.91 7.69 -6.96
N LEU A 191 -11.23 7.72 -8.08
CA LEU A 191 -10.06 6.90 -8.37
C LEU A 191 -8.80 7.75 -8.36
N ALA A 192 -7.72 7.22 -7.78
CA ALA A 192 -6.41 7.84 -7.89
C ALA A 192 -5.49 6.96 -8.74
N TYR A 193 -4.80 7.59 -9.68
CA TYR A 193 -3.84 6.96 -10.57
C TYR A 193 -2.44 7.47 -10.29
N ASP A 194 -1.51 6.55 -10.23
CA ASP A 194 -0.09 6.89 -10.13
C ASP A 194 0.80 5.77 -10.69
N LEU A 195 2.07 6.11 -10.95
CA LEU A 195 3.09 5.25 -11.53
C LEU A 195 4.30 5.19 -10.60
N THR A 196 4.86 3.99 -10.44
CA THR A 196 6.08 3.81 -9.64
C THR A 196 7.08 2.90 -10.33
N PRO A 197 8.38 3.26 -10.38
CA PRO A 197 9.41 2.36 -10.87
C PRO A 197 9.67 1.22 -9.88
N VAL A 198 9.80 0.01 -10.42
CA VAL A 198 10.18 -1.21 -9.69
C VAL A 198 11.48 -1.73 -10.30
N LEU A 199 12.54 -1.77 -9.51
CA LEU A 199 13.86 -2.23 -9.96
C LEU A 199 13.85 -3.73 -10.26
N ILE A 200 14.58 -4.12 -11.30
CA ILE A 200 14.70 -5.50 -11.75
C ILE A 200 16.17 -5.92 -11.80
N PHE A 201 16.44 -7.16 -11.41
CA PHE A 201 17.75 -7.80 -11.60
C PHE A 201 17.68 -8.76 -12.79
N GLY A 202 18.47 -8.49 -13.80
CA GLY A 202 18.54 -9.27 -15.03
C GLY A 202 18.15 -8.46 -16.28
N ASN A 203 17.97 -9.13 -17.40
CA ASN A 203 17.67 -8.44 -18.66
C ASN A 203 16.22 -7.95 -18.77
N GLY A 204 15.27 -8.59 -18.06
CA GLY A 204 13.88 -8.14 -17.95
C GLY A 204 13.07 -8.13 -19.23
N ASP A 205 13.59 -8.77 -20.29
CA ASP A 205 12.96 -8.76 -21.61
C ASP A 205 12.62 -7.32 -22.06
N ASN A 206 11.55 -7.10 -22.80
CA ASN A 206 11.14 -5.78 -23.31
C ASN A 206 10.56 -4.84 -22.21
N LEU A 207 10.25 -5.33 -21.00
CA LEU A 207 9.76 -4.52 -19.88
C LEU A 207 10.89 -3.85 -19.09
N GLY A 208 12.05 -4.51 -19.02
CA GLY A 208 13.17 -4.05 -18.22
C GLY A 208 14.03 -3.02 -18.97
N GLU A 209 13.70 -1.75 -18.83
CA GLU A 209 14.41 -0.64 -19.47
C GLU A 209 14.98 0.33 -18.44
N LYS A 210 16.05 1.07 -18.83
CA LYS A 210 16.57 2.15 -18.00
C LYS A 210 15.67 3.37 -18.10
N GLY A 211 15.30 3.96 -16.97
CA GLY A 211 14.45 5.13 -16.91
C GLY A 211 14.75 5.98 -15.68
N TYR A 212 14.08 7.12 -15.60
CA TYR A 212 14.17 7.97 -14.42
C TYR A 212 13.57 7.29 -13.19
N ASN A 213 14.28 7.32 -12.08
CA ASN A 213 13.78 6.95 -10.77
C ASN A 213 14.29 7.94 -9.70
N SER A 214 13.50 8.17 -8.68
CA SER A 214 13.81 9.12 -7.59
C SER A 214 15.07 8.78 -6.79
N ARG A 215 15.61 7.57 -6.94
CA ARG A 215 16.86 7.14 -6.30
C ARG A 215 18.09 7.40 -7.16
N HIS A 216 17.91 7.90 -8.39
CA HIS A 216 18.98 8.12 -9.39
C HIS A 216 19.88 6.91 -9.62
N VAL A 217 19.33 5.69 -9.47
CA VAL A 217 20.08 4.45 -9.67
C VAL A 217 20.05 4.10 -11.16
N ASN A 218 21.23 3.93 -11.77
CA ASN A 218 21.38 3.51 -13.16
C ASN A 218 21.16 1.98 -13.30
N GLN A 219 19.92 1.54 -13.08
CA GLN A 219 19.52 0.13 -13.15
C GLN A 219 18.25 0.01 -13.99
N LYS A 220 18.05 -1.16 -14.62
CA LYS A 220 16.80 -1.46 -15.31
C LYS A 220 15.63 -1.49 -14.32
N GLN A 221 14.50 -1.01 -14.78
CA GLN A 221 13.27 -0.93 -14.00
C GLN A 221 12.05 -1.26 -14.88
N ILE A 222 10.94 -1.54 -14.24
CA ILE A 222 9.62 -1.68 -14.84
C ILE A 222 8.74 -0.62 -14.19
N ASN A 223 7.93 0.07 -14.95
CA ASN A 223 6.96 1.01 -14.43
C ASN A 223 5.66 0.28 -14.10
N LEU A 224 5.30 0.25 -12.82
CA LEU A 224 4.04 -0.25 -12.32
C LEU A 224 3.05 0.91 -12.20
N CYS A 225 1.98 0.85 -12.97
CA CYS A 225 0.85 1.76 -12.92
C CYS A 225 -0.27 1.13 -12.11
N VAL A 226 -0.89 1.88 -11.21
CA VAL A 226 -1.99 1.39 -10.37
C VAL A 226 -3.12 2.41 -10.31
N LEU A 227 -4.35 1.93 -10.45
CA LEU A 227 -5.58 2.66 -10.24
C LEU A 227 -6.23 2.17 -8.95
N VAL A 228 -6.51 3.06 -8.01
CA VAL A 228 -6.96 2.70 -6.65
C VAL A 228 -8.20 3.49 -6.28
N SER A 229 -9.21 2.83 -5.72
CA SER A 229 -10.39 3.50 -5.16
C SER A 229 -10.06 4.28 -3.89
N LYS A 230 -10.59 5.49 -3.78
CA LYS A 230 -10.41 6.34 -2.60
C LYS A 230 -11.14 5.79 -1.37
N PHE A 231 -12.31 5.20 -1.53
CA PHE A 231 -13.20 4.88 -0.40
C PHE A 231 -12.72 3.69 0.43
N ASP A 232 -12.37 2.61 -0.20
CA ASP A 232 -11.96 1.36 0.43
C ASP A 232 -10.50 0.99 0.17
N LYS A 233 -9.79 1.77 -0.66
CA LYS A 233 -8.37 1.59 -1.02
C LYS A 233 -8.08 0.33 -1.83
N VAL A 234 -9.12 -0.28 -2.40
CA VAL A 234 -8.92 -1.45 -3.26
C VAL A 234 -8.22 -1.07 -4.57
N PRO A 235 -7.31 -1.92 -5.06
CA PRO A 235 -6.69 -1.71 -6.36
C PRO A 235 -7.70 -2.08 -7.46
N VAL A 236 -8.20 -1.08 -8.18
CA VAL A 236 -9.17 -1.27 -9.26
C VAL A 236 -8.53 -1.96 -10.45
N SER A 237 -7.38 -1.44 -10.89
CA SER A 237 -6.61 -2.00 -11.99
C SER A 237 -5.12 -1.71 -11.83
N TYR A 238 -4.31 -2.46 -12.58
CA TYR A 238 -2.88 -2.18 -12.74
C TYR A 238 -2.40 -2.63 -14.12
N PHE A 239 -1.33 -2.04 -14.58
CA PHE A 239 -0.62 -2.49 -15.78
C PHE A 239 0.87 -2.17 -15.69
N LEU A 240 1.65 -2.83 -16.54
CA LEU A 240 3.10 -2.72 -16.55
C LEU A 240 3.57 -2.07 -17.86
N LEU A 241 4.42 -1.06 -17.72
CA LEU A 241 5.07 -0.39 -18.84
C LEU A 241 6.59 -0.57 -18.77
N PRO A 242 7.27 -0.50 -19.93
CA PRO A 242 8.73 -0.44 -19.96
C PRO A 242 9.27 0.68 -19.08
N GLY A 243 10.41 0.45 -18.46
CA GLY A 243 11.01 1.37 -17.50
C GLY A 243 11.38 2.76 -18.05
N ASN A 244 11.49 2.91 -19.37
CA ASN A 244 11.77 4.17 -20.06
C ASN A 244 10.50 4.99 -20.40
N PHE A 245 9.30 4.45 -20.19
CA PHE A 245 8.06 5.19 -20.39
C PHE A 245 7.93 6.31 -19.37
N ASN A 246 7.50 7.48 -19.83
CA ASN A 246 7.18 8.60 -18.95
C ASN A 246 5.71 8.57 -18.48
N SER A 247 5.41 9.37 -17.48
CA SER A 247 4.08 9.42 -16.88
C SER A 247 2.98 9.85 -17.88
N MET A 248 3.25 10.77 -18.80
CA MET A 248 2.26 11.21 -19.79
C MET A 248 1.89 10.08 -20.76
N SER A 249 2.87 9.29 -21.21
CA SER A 249 2.61 8.16 -22.10
C SER A 249 1.77 7.07 -21.44
N SER A 250 1.81 6.96 -20.11
CA SER A 250 1.04 5.97 -19.36
C SER A 250 -0.47 6.28 -19.31
N VAL A 251 -0.87 7.52 -19.54
CA VAL A 251 -2.28 7.92 -19.52
C VAL A 251 -3.08 7.27 -20.64
N LYS A 252 -2.49 7.11 -21.84
CA LYS A 252 -3.18 6.45 -22.95
C LYS A 252 -3.54 5.00 -22.61
N GLU A 253 -2.62 4.29 -21.96
CA GLU A 253 -2.86 2.92 -21.52
C GLU A 253 -3.89 2.84 -20.39
N LEU A 254 -3.88 3.82 -19.47
CA LEU A 254 -4.92 3.95 -18.45
C LEU A 254 -6.32 4.10 -19.08
N LEU A 255 -6.46 4.95 -20.10
CA LEU A 255 -7.74 5.16 -20.79
C LEU A 255 -8.25 3.86 -21.44
N VAL A 256 -7.36 3.11 -22.10
CA VAL A 256 -7.71 1.81 -22.67
C VAL A 256 -8.23 0.87 -21.57
N GLN A 257 -7.52 0.77 -20.46
CA GLN A 257 -7.94 -0.07 -19.33
C GLN A 257 -9.31 0.36 -18.76
N MET A 258 -9.54 1.66 -18.59
CA MET A 258 -10.81 2.18 -18.07
C MET A 258 -11.99 1.87 -19.00
N ILE A 259 -11.77 1.92 -20.31
CA ILE A 259 -12.78 1.58 -21.34
C ILE A 259 -13.04 0.06 -21.33
N GLU A 260 -11.99 -0.76 -21.35
CA GLU A 260 -12.10 -2.23 -21.33
C GLU A 260 -12.85 -2.73 -20.10
N MET A 261 -12.58 -2.15 -18.93
CA MET A 261 -13.29 -2.45 -17.69
C MET A 261 -14.69 -1.83 -17.59
N SER A 262 -15.11 -1.05 -18.58
CA SER A 262 -16.42 -0.36 -18.57
C SER A 262 -16.70 0.40 -17.26
N LEU A 263 -15.68 1.07 -16.72
CA LEU A 263 -15.81 1.79 -15.45
C LEU A 263 -16.82 2.93 -15.58
N GLU A 264 -17.78 3.00 -14.65
CA GLU A 264 -18.75 4.09 -14.58
C GLU A 264 -18.04 5.43 -14.30
N PRO A 265 -18.38 6.51 -15.02
CA PRO A 265 -17.76 7.81 -14.85
C PRO A 265 -17.85 8.34 -13.42
N GLY A 266 -16.73 8.80 -12.91
CA GLY A 266 -16.57 9.36 -11.58
C GLY A 266 -15.54 10.50 -11.59
N THR A 267 -14.71 10.57 -10.58
CA THR A 267 -13.59 11.53 -10.50
C THR A 267 -12.26 10.81 -10.52
N LEU A 268 -11.38 11.18 -11.44
CA LEU A 268 -10.01 10.70 -11.51
C LEU A 268 -9.06 11.73 -10.89
N ILE A 269 -8.08 11.25 -10.11
CA ILE A 269 -7.05 12.10 -9.49
C ILE A 269 -5.69 11.58 -9.90
N TRP A 270 -4.80 12.46 -10.39
CA TRP A 270 -3.41 12.12 -10.67
C TRP A 270 -2.42 13.25 -10.41
N ASP A 271 -1.13 12.93 -10.49
CA ASP A 271 -0.06 13.89 -10.30
C ASP A 271 0.26 14.70 -11.56
N ARG A 272 0.91 15.84 -11.32
CA ARG A 272 1.33 16.80 -12.37
C ARG A 272 2.12 16.15 -13.53
N GLY A 273 2.81 15.03 -13.29
CA GLY A 273 3.59 14.32 -14.30
C GLY A 273 2.74 13.68 -15.40
N ASN A 274 1.45 13.45 -15.13
CA ASN A 274 0.49 12.86 -16.06
C ASN A 274 -0.34 13.91 -16.82
N THR A 275 -0.17 15.20 -16.51
CA THR A 275 -1.05 16.27 -16.96
C THR A 275 -0.56 16.89 -18.27
N SER A 276 -1.39 16.80 -19.30
CA SER A 276 -1.29 17.52 -20.57
C SER A 276 -2.69 17.93 -21.03
N GLU A 277 -2.78 18.88 -21.96
CA GLU A 277 -4.05 19.30 -22.54
C GLU A 277 -4.76 18.13 -23.26
N GLU A 278 -3.99 17.26 -23.93
CA GLU A 278 -4.49 16.05 -24.59
C GLU A 278 -5.10 15.09 -23.56
N SER A 279 -4.37 14.77 -22.48
CA SER A 279 -4.85 13.85 -21.44
C SER A 279 -6.10 14.35 -20.72
N ILE A 280 -6.19 15.66 -20.48
CA ILE A 280 -7.39 16.29 -19.89
C ILE A 280 -8.60 16.10 -20.81
N ARG A 281 -8.44 16.47 -22.09
CA ARG A 281 -9.51 16.36 -23.08
C ARG A 281 -9.99 14.91 -23.24
N ASP A 282 -9.07 13.96 -23.29
CA ASP A 282 -9.40 12.55 -23.51
C ASP A 282 -10.17 11.96 -22.31
N ILE A 283 -9.80 12.30 -21.08
CA ILE A 283 -10.54 11.91 -19.86
C ILE A 283 -11.94 12.52 -19.82
N GLU A 284 -12.05 13.81 -20.13
CA GLU A 284 -13.34 14.50 -20.14
C GLU A 284 -14.26 13.96 -21.25
N ALA A 285 -13.70 13.55 -22.39
CA ALA A 285 -14.46 12.92 -23.47
C ALA A 285 -15.08 11.58 -23.05
N LEU A 286 -14.49 10.88 -22.08
CA LEU A 286 -15.05 9.68 -21.46
C LEU A 286 -16.09 9.99 -20.36
N GLY A 287 -16.41 11.25 -20.11
CA GLY A 287 -17.37 11.68 -19.09
C GLY A 287 -16.82 11.73 -17.67
N TRP A 288 -15.50 11.51 -17.47
CA TRP A 288 -14.87 11.56 -16.15
C TRP A 288 -14.55 12.98 -15.72
N ASN A 289 -14.77 13.27 -14.45
CA ASN A 289 -14.18 14.45 -13.82
C ASN A 289 -12.69 14.21 -13.52
N LEU A 290 -11.91 15.29 -13.57
CA LEU A 290 -10.47 15.21 -13.33
C LEU A 290 -10.04 16.24 -12.28
N ILE A 291 -9.22 15.82 -11.34
CA ILE A 291 -8.46 16.70 -10.43
C ILE A 291 -6.98 16.34 -10.60
N CYS A 292 -6.16 17.30 -11.03
CA CYS A 292 -4.74 17.03 -11.24
C CYS A 292 -3.83 18.21 -10.88
N GLY A 293 -2.57 17.88 -10.57
CA GLY A 293 -1.52 18.88 -10.43
C GLY A 293 -1.14 19.45 -11.80
N VAL A 294 -0.81 20.73 -11.85
CA VAL A 294 -0.33 21.38 -13.07
C VAL A 294 1.14 21.76 -12.90
N GLN A 295 1.93 21.57 -13.95
CA GLN A 295 3.34 21.96 -13.94
C GLN A 295 3.44 23.50 -13.99
N LYS A 296 4.34 24.07 -13.20
CA LYS A 296 4.63 25.52 -13.18
C LYS A 296 5.53 25.95 -14.37
N LEU A 297 5.34 25.36 -15.54
CA LEU A 297 6.19 25.59 -16.71
C LEU A 297 5.44 26.31 -17.85
N SER A 298 4.11 26.25 -17.90
CA SER A 298 3.32 26.97 -18.90
C SER A 298 3.15 28.42 -18.49
N ASP A 299 3.23 29.33 -19.46
CA ASP A 299 3.02 30.77 -19.22
C ASP A 299 1.63 31.04 -18.62
N GLU A 300 0.64 30.26 -19.01
CA GLU A 300 -0.72 30.32 -18.48
C GLU A 300 -0.73 30.01 -16.97
N ALA A 301 -0.13 28.87 -16.55
CA ALA A 301 -0.07 28.50 -15.13
C ALA A 301 0.75 29.50 -14.29
N ILE A 302 1.87 29.97 -14.84
CA ILE A 302 2.72 30.99 -14.22
C ILE A 302 1.91 32.30 -14.01
N SER A 303 1.23 32.77 -15.05
CA SER A 303 0.41 33.97 -14.99
C SER A 303 -0.69 33.85 -13.93
N LEU A 304 -1.39 32.72 -13.90
CA LEU A 304 -2.46 32.47 -12.94
C LEU A 304 -1.97 32.41 -11.50
N ILE A 305 -0.81 31.79 -11.22
CA ILE A 305 -0.21 31.76 -9.89
C ILE A 305 0.16 33.16 -9.41
N ARG A 306 0.75 33.99 -10.31
CA ARG A 306 1.15 35.38 -9.99
C ARG A 306 -0.05 36.27 -9.71
N GLN A 307 -1.10 36.17 -10.53
CA GLN A 307 -2.29 37.00 -10.42
C GLN A 307 -3.22 36.59 -9.28
N THR A 308 -3.10 35.34 -8.77
CA THR A 308 -4.00 34.85 -7.74
C THR A 308 -3.44 35.13 -6.35
N GLU A 309 -4.12 36.01 -5.63
CA GLU A 309 -3.88 36.23 -4.21
C GLU A 309 -4.65 35.18 -3.39
N VAL A 310 -3.92 34.34 -2.65
CA VAL A 310 -4.53 33.36 -1.75
C VAL A 310 -4.70 33.98 -0.38
N THR A 311 -5.92 34.43 -0.07
CA THR A 311 -6.22 35.04 1.22
C THR A 311 -6.16 34.01 2.36
N LEU A 312 -5.35 34.30 3.38
CA LEU A 312 -5.14 33.43 4.56
C LEU A 312 -6.30 33.55 5.57
N HIS A 313 -7.54 33.36 5.11
CA HIS A 313 -8.73 33.44 5.91
C HIS A 313 -9.31 32.05 6.18
N VAL A 314 -10.03 31.89 7.29
CA VAL A 314 -10.60 30.61 7.72
C VAL A 314 -11.52 29.95 6.66
N THR A 315 -12.19 30.74 5.83
CA THR A 315 -13.05 30.26 4.73
C THR A 315 -12.27 29.57 3.62
N ASN A 316 -11.01 29.98 3.41
CA ASN A 316 -10.14 29.44 2.38
C ASN A 316 -9.22 28.33 2.91
N ARG A 317 -9.34 28.03 4.22
CA ARG A 317 -8.51 27.02 4.87
C ARG A 317 -8.92 25.63 4.48
N VAL A 318 -8.01 24.88 3.90
CA VAL A 318 -8.15 23.45 3.66
C VAL A 318 -7.97 22.70 5.00
N LYS A 319 -8.90 21.81 5.36
CA LYS A 319 -8.68 20.91 6.50
C LYS A 319 -7.57 19.93 6.16
N SER A 320 -6.34 20.25 6.55
CA SER A 320 -5.19 19.35 6.44
C SER A 320 -4.73 18.88 7.83
N THR A 321 -3.85 17.88 7.84
CA THR A 321 -3.28 17.33 9.06
C THR A 321 -2.58 18.40 9.91
N LYS A 322 -2.40 18.15 11.20
CA LYS A 322 -1.92 19.06 12.26
C LYS A 322 -0.61 19.83 11.97
N LYS A 323 0.11 19.58 10.87
CA LYS A 323 1.50 20.08 10.66
C LYS A 323 1.65 21.25 9.69
N SER A 324 0.65 21.57 8.86
CA SER A 324 0.76 22.72 7.95
C SER A 324 -0.58 23.39 7.70
N ALA A 325 -0.59 24.71 7.69
CA ALA A 325 -1.73 25.50 7.26
C ALA A 325 -1.71 25.60 5.73
N ILE A 326 -2.78 25.14 5.09
CA ILE A 326 -2.98 25.20 3.64
C ILE A 326 -4.21 26.04 3.37
N TYR A 327 -4.11 26.96 2.43
CA TYR A 327 -5.17 27.84 1.99
C TYR A 327 -5.33 27.72 0.48
N ALA A 328 -6.56 27.79 0.00
CA ALA A 328 -6.88 27.61 -1.41
C ALA A 328 -7.86 28.65 -1.91
N THR A 329 -7.69 29.07 -3.15
CA THR A 329 -8.55 30.01 -3.85
C THR A 329 -8.78 29.51 -5.28
N ARG A 330 -10.02 29.56 -5.78
CA ARG A 330 -10.30 29.26 -7.17
C ARG A 330 -9.83 30.44 -8.04
N VAL A 331 -9.20 30.10 -9.15
CA VAL A 331 -8.64 31.10 -10.07
C VAL A 331 -9.76 31.71 -10.91
N ASN A 332 -9.77 33.01 -11.01
CA ASN A 332 -10.61 33.71 -11.97
C ASN A 332 -9.84 33.83 -13.30
N GLY A 333 -10.00 32.85 -14.18
CA GLY A 333 -9.30 32.81 -15.44
C GLY A 333 -9.42 31.43 -16.12
N ARG A 334 -8.76 31.32 -17.26
CA ARG A 334 -8.81 30.13 -18.11
C ARG A 334 -7.58 29.26 -17.89
N LEU A 335 -7.78 27.95 -17.75
CA LEU A 335 -6.73 26.96 -17.64
C LEU A 335 -7.06 25.77 -18.52
N PHE A 336 -6.18 25.39 -19.43
CA PHE A 336 -6.41 24.36 -20.45
C PHE A 336 -7.74 24.54 -21.20
N GLY A 337 -8.00 25.79 -21.62
CA GLY A 337 -9.19 26.11 -22.38
C GLY A 337 -10.52 26.18 -21.60
N ARG A 338 -10.52 25.93 -20.27
CA ARG A 338 -11.71 25.90 -19.43
C ARG A 338 -11.69 27.02 -18.39
N ASP A 339 -12.79 27.79 -18.31
CA ASP A 339 -12.94 28.89 -17.37
C ASP A 339 -13.14 28.39 -15.94
N ASN A 340 -12.51 29.05 -14.98
CA ASN A 340 -12.58 28.75 -13.54
C ASN A 340 -12.17 27.31 -13.16
N ALA A 341 -11.44 26.59 -14.01
CA ALA A 341 -10.97 25.23 -13.71
C ALA A 341 -9.72 25.21 -12.83
N GLY A 342 -9.01 26.35 -12.71
CA GLY A 342 -7.81 26.46 -11.89
C GLY A 342 -8.11 26.65 -10.40
N VAL A 343 -7.30 26.04 -9.55
CA VAL A 343 -7.28 26.25 -8.10
C VAL A 343 -5.83 26.45 -7.67
N VAL A 344 -5.53 27.63 -7.10
CA VAL A 344 -4.23 27.89 -6.50
C VAL A 344 -4.30 27.66 -5.00
N TYR A 345 -3.35 26.91 -4.45
CA TYR A 345 -3.21 26.76 -3.01
C TYR A 345 -1.80 27.07 -2.53
N VAL A 346 -1.70 27.54 -1.31
CA VAL A 346 -0.44 27.82 -0.62
C VAL A 346 -0.29 26.91 0.59
N ASN A 347 0.87 26.29 0.71
CA ASN A 347 1.31 25.57 1.90
C ASN A 347 2.30 26.43 2.67
N ILE A 348 1.87 27.00 3.79
CA ILE A 348 2.65 27.97 4.57
C ILE A 348 3.98 27.37 5.05
N ALA A 349 4.00 26.10 5.47
CA ALA A 349 5.25 25.47 5.90
C ALA A 349 6.25 25.35 4.74
N LYS A 350 5.77 25.00 3.54
CA LYS A 350 6.62 24.94 2.34
C LYS A 350 7.02 26.33 1.83
N GLN A 351 6.18 27.31 2.02
CA GLN A 351 6.51 28.71 1.70
C GLN A 351 7.70 29.18 2.53
N MET A 352 7.65 28.99 3.84
CA MET A 352 8.75 29.36 4.74
C MET A 352 10.01 28.56 4.46
N GLU A 353 9.91 27.25 4.28
CA GLU A 353 11.05 26.38 3.93
C GLU A 353 11.73 26.83 2.63
N THR A 354 10.98 27.17 1.58
CA THR A 354 11.53 27.63 0.31
C THR A 354 12.20 28.99 0.46
N PHE A 355 11.57 29.92 1.19
CA PHE A 355 12.10 31.23 1.50
C PHE A 355 13.43 31.13 2.27
N ASP A 356 13.47 30.37 3.37
CA ASP A 356 14.66 30.19 4.20
C ASP A 356 15.80 29.53 3.41
N THR A 357 15.50 28.50 2.62
CA THR A 357 16.49 27.78 1.78
C THR A 357 17.08 28.72 0.73
N ARG A 358 16.25 29.50 0.03
CA ARG A 358 16.72 30.45 -0.96
C ARG A 358 17.65 31.49 -0.30
N ASN A 359 17.25 32.10 0.81
CA ASN A 359 18.03 33.10 1.49
C ASN A 359 19.39 32.58 1.99
N ALA A 360 19.40 31.35 2.55
CA ALA A 360 20.64 30.70 2.98
C ALA A 360 21.61 30.49 1.80
N LEU A 361 21.11 30.01 0.66
CA LEU A 361 21.92 29.84 -0.56
C LEU A 361 22.41 31.16 -1.15
N LEU A 362 21.58 32.20 -1.14
CA LEU A 362 22.01 33.51 -1.63
C LEU A 362 23.12 34.11 -0.75
N MET A 363 23.06 33.89 0.58
CA MET A 363 24.12 34.31 1.50
C MET A 363 25.42 33.51 1.27
N GLU A 364 25.35 32.18 1.08
CA GLU A 364 26.51 31.34 0.75
C GLU A 364 27.17 31.81 -0.56
N ILE A 365 26.39 32.08 -1.61
CA ILE A 365 26.89 32.59 -2.88
C ILE A 365 27.56 33.99 -2.70
N ASP A 366 26.99 34.85 -1.86
CA ASP A 366 27.56 36.18 -1.56
C ASP A 366 28.92 36.07 -0.88
N GLU A 367 29.06 35.12 0.07
CA GLU A 367 30.34 34.80 0.72
C GLU A 367 31.37 34.26 -0.29
N ASP A 368 30.99 33.30 -1.15
CA ASP A 368 31.84 32.71 -2.17
C ASP A 368 32.29 33.77 -3.24
N LEU A 369 31.39 34.67 -3.64
CA LEU A 369 31.73 35.80 -4.53
C LEU A 369 32.70 36.77 -3.87
N THR A 370 32.59 36.95 -2.56
CA THR A 370 33.53 37.78 -1.78
C THR A 370 34.92 37.12 -1.77
N GLU A 371 35.01 35.83 -1.53
CA GLU A 371 36.27 35.08 -1.59
C GLU A 371 36.87 35.11 -3.00
N LEU A 372 36.05 34.97 -4.05
CA LEU A 372 36.50 35.11 -5.43
C LEU A 372 37.07 36.50 -5.69
N CYS A 373 36.45 37.55 -5.15
CA CYS A 373 36.90 38.95 -5.30
C CYS A 373 38.33 39.17 -4.77
N ASP A 374 38.65 38.51 -3.66
CA ASP A 374 40.01 38.57 -3.08
C ASP A 374 41.06 37.81 -3.92
N ASN A 375 40.62 36.88 -4.77
CA ASN A 375 41.47 35.98 -5.57
C ASN A 375 41.49 36.31 -7.09
N LEU A 376 41.14 37.51 -7.52
CA LEU A 376 41.05 37.90 -8.94
C LEU A 376 42.41 38.12 -9.64
N ALA A 377 43.50 38.23 -8.91
CA ALA A 377 44.81 38.56 -9.48
C ALA A 377 45.25 37.58 -10.55
N GLY A 378 45.53 38.06 -11.76
CA GLY A 378 46.02 37.27 -12.89
C GLY A 378 44.92 36.52 -13.69
N LEU A 379 43.68 36.57 -13.28
CA LEU A 379 42.57 35.93 -14.00
C LEU A 379 42.13 36.79 -15.20
N LYS A 380 41.75 36.15 -16.30
CA LYS A 380 41.09 36.78 -17.43
C LYS A 380 39.58 36.89 -17.18
N LYS A 381 38.94 37.84 -17.89
CA LYS A 381 37.49 38.05 -17.76
C LYS A 381 36.66 36.79 -17.92
N GLN A 382 36.97 35.94 -18.93
CA GLN A 382 36.27 34.70 -19.16
C GLN A 382 36.44 33.66 -18.03
N GLU A 383 37.60 33.63 -17.38
CA GLU A 383 37.88 32.76 -16.25
C GLU A 383 37.08 33.20 -15.01
N ILE A 384 36.93 34.54 -14.82
CA ILE A 384 36.11 35.12 -13.75
C ILE A 384 34.64 34.79 -14.00
N GLU A 385 34.12 34.99 -15.23
CA GLU A 385 32.74 34.66 -15.60
C GLU A 385 32.43 33.15 -15.42
N SER A 386 33.38 32.28 -15.78
CA SER A 386 33.24 30.83 -15.57
C SER A 386 33.15 30.47 -14.08
N LYS A 387 34.00 31.07 -13.23
CA LYS A 387 33.96 30.82 -11.78
C LYS A 387 32.67 31.34 -11.15
N ILE A 388 32.19 32.53 -11.56
CA ILE A 388 30.90 33.06 -11.10
C ILE A 388 29.77 32.12 -11.48
N ALA A 389 29.76 31.58 -12.72
CA ALA A 389 28.75 30.65 -13.16
C ALA A 389 28.83 29.32 -12.39
N GLU A 390 30.03 28.88 -11.99
CA GLU A 390 30.23 27.70 -11.15
C GLU A 390 29.71 27.93 -9.72
N ILE A 391 30.00 29.07 -9.11
CA ILE A 391 29.55 29.45 -7.75
C ILE A 391 28.04 29.63 -7.72
N ALA A 392 27.48 30.46 -8.60
CA ALA A 392 26.07 30.83 -8.52
C ALA A 392 25.11 29.87 -9.22
N GLY A 393 25.58 29.08 -10.19
CA GLY A 393 24.76 28.11 -10.91
C GLY A 393 23.44 28.70 -11.43
N GLU A 394 22.33 28.04 -11.13
CA GLU A 394 20.97 28.50 -11.48
C GLU A 394 20.52 29.75 -10.69
N TYR A 395 21.17 30.07 -9.59
CA TYR A 395 20.89 31.24 -8.75
C TYR A 395 21.53 32.55 -9.27
N LEU A 396 22.33 32.47 -10.36
CA LEU A 396 22.98 33.65 -10.97
C LEU A 396 22.00 34.78 -11.33
N LYS A 397 20.75 34.41 -11.70
CA LYS A 397 19.68 35.36 -12.01
C LYS A 397 19.32 36.31 -10.85
N PHE A 398 19.60 35.91 -9.61
CA PHE A 398 19.34 36.70 -8.41
C PHE A 398 20.44 37.70 -8.08
N PHE A 399 21.47 37.78 -8.92
CA PHE A 399 22.59 38.72 -8.79
C PHE A 399 22.76 39.54 -10.06
N LYS A 400 23.01 40.83 -9.90
CA LYS A 400 23.47 41.69 -10.98
C LYS A 400 24.98 41.81 -10.85
N ILE A 401 25.73 41.24 -11.79
CA ILE A 401 27.19 41.13 -11.76
C ILE A 401 27.84 42.20 -12.64
N TYR A 402 28.83 42.88 -12.09
CA TYR A 402 29.59 43.93 -12.78
C TYR A 402 31.10 43.59 -12.75
N ILE A 403 31.71 43.38 -13.90
CA ILE A 403 33.14 43.09 -14.06
C ILE A 403 33.76 44.26 -14.81
N LYS A 404 34.57 45.09 -14.13
CA LYS A 404 35.29 46.22 -14.73
C LYS A 404 36.78 45.95 -14.77
N LYS A 405 37.42 46.29 -15.91
CA LYS A 405 38.89 46.26 -16.05
C LYS A 405 39.48 47.53 -15.45
N GLU A 406 40.36 47.39 -14.49
CA GLU A 406 41.12 48.47 -13.86
C GLU A 406 42.62 48.21 -14.07
N LYS A 407 43.25 49.00 -14.99
CA LYS A 407 44.67 48.83 -15.41
C LYS A 407 44.97 47.39 -15.88
N THR A 408 45.65 46.58 -15.05
CA THR A 408 46.03 45.17 -15.34
C THR A 408 45.10 44.17 -14.72
N ASN A 409 44.25 44.53 -13.79
CA ASN A 409 43.37 43.62 -13.05
C ASN A 409 41.91 43.85 -13.36
N TYR A 410 41.06 42.94 -12.97
CA TYR A 410 39.61 43.10 -13.00
C TYR A 410 39.10 43.37 -11.60
N ASN A 411 38.03 44.16 -11.50
CA ASN A 411 37.29 44.42 -10.29
C ASN A 411 35.90 43.80 -10.46
N LEU A 412 35.48 42.99 -9.50
CA LEU A 412 34.18 42.34 -9.43
C LEU A 412 33.31 43.07 -8.43
N LYS A 413 32.10 43.42 -8.82
CA LYS A 413 31.04 43.92 -7.95
C LYS A 413 29.74 43.24 -8.29
N TRP A 414 28.90 43.07 -7.31
CA TRP A 414 27.56 42.51 -7.49
C TRP A 414 26.58 43.18 -6.53
N GLU A 415 25.31 43.05 -6.85
CA GLU A 415 24.18 43.41 -6.02
C GLU A 415 23.06 42.41 -6.18
N TYR A 416 22.22 42.24 -5.17
CA TYR A 416 21.04 41.38 -5.30
C TYR A 416 20.08 41.95 -6.35
N ASN A 417 19.55 41.08 -7.20
CA ASN A 417 18.49 41.42 -8.15
C ASN A 417 17.15 41.30 -7.44
N GLU A 418 16.77 42.33 -6.69
CA GLU A 418 15.55 42.33 -5.87
C GLU A 418 14.30 42.04 -6.66
N GLU A 419 14.23 42.41 -7.94
CA GLU A 419 13.10 42.15 -8.82
C GLU A 419 12.94 40.63 -9.08
N GLU A 420 14.03 39.93 -9.41
CA GLU A 420 14.01 38.49 -9.63
C GLU A 420 13.72 37.71 -8.33
N ILE A 421 14.25 38.17 -7.21
CA ILE A 421 13.96 37.59 -5.89
C ILE A 421 12.47 37.72 -5.60
N PHE A 422 11.91 38.93 -5.71
CA PHE A 422 10.49 39.21 -5.48
C PHE A 422 9.58 38.37 -6.42
N GLN A 423 9.94 38.27 -7.70
CA GLN A 423 9.21 37.41 -8.64
C GLN A 423 9.26 35.93 -8.26
N SER A 424 10.39 35.45 -7.74
CA SER A 424 10.54 34.08 -7.25
C SER A 424 9.69 33.81 -6.02
N GLU A 425 9.60 34.75 -5.09
CA GLU A 425 8.79 34.67 -3.86
C GLU A 425 7.30 34.48 -4.15
N ALA A 426 6.82 35.02 -5.27
CA ALA A 426 5.43 34.83 -5.70
C ALA A 426 5.03 33.35 -5.90
N PHE A 427 6.01 32.46 -6.05
CA PHE A 427 5.79 31.01 -6.25
C PHE A 427 6.06 30.16 -5.00
N ASP A 428 6.59 30.76 -3.93
CA ASP A 428 6.96 30.03 -2.73
C ASP A 428 5.75 29.35 -2.10
N GLY A 429 5.85 28.05 -1.91
CA GLY A 429 4.78 27.25 -1.32
C GLY A 429 3.46 27.24 -2.08
N LYS A 430 3.35 27.92 -3.23
CA LYS A 430 2.15 27.94 -4.06
C LYS A 430 2.17 26.81 -5.09
N TYR A 431 1.00 26.25 -5.34
CA TYR A 431 0.76 25.20 -6.32
C TYR A 431 -0.54 25.48 -7.04
N ILE A 432 -0.65 25.03 -8.28
CA ILE A 432 -1.88 25.13 -9.07
C ILE A 432 -2.40 23.74 -9.43
N LEU A 433 -3.70 23.54 -9.26
CA LEU A 433 -4.45 22.34 -9.65
C LEU A 433 -5.43 22.69 -10.76
N TYR A 434 -5.72 21.72 -11.56
CA TYR A 434 -6.85 21.72 -12.47
C TYR A 434 -7.98 20.89 -11.88
N SER A 435 -9.23 21.34 -12.02
CA SER A 435 -10.44 20.60 -11.69
C SER A 435 -11.48 20.83 -12.77
N SER A 436 -11.88 19.79 -13.49
CA SER A 436 -12.96 19.87 -14.48
C SER A 436 -14.31 20.14 -13.82
N ASP A 437 -14.52 19.66 -12.60
CA ASP A 437 -15.69 19.99 -11.80
C ASP A 437 -15.55 21.36 -11.14
N THR A 438 -16.24 22.36 -11.71
CA THR A 438 -16.22 23.74 -11.21
C THR A 438 -17.21 23.96 -10.05
N THR A 439 -18.05 22.98 -9.71
CA THR A 439 -19.00 23.07 -8.59
C THR A 439 -18.32 22.84 -7.23
N LEU A 440 -17.20 22.10 -7.22
CA LEU A 440 -16.39 21.90 -6.03
C LEU A 440 -15.76 23.21 -5.57
N THR A 441 -15.75 23.46 -4.27
CA THR A 441 -15.00 24.58 -3.70
C THR A 441 -13.49 24.35 -3.84
N ALA A 442 -12.71 25.43 -3.83
CA ALA A 442 -11.23 25.32 -3.88
C ALA A 442 -10.67 24.42 -2.77
N SER A 443 -11.26 24.51 -1.56
CA SER A 443 -10.86 23.67 -0.42
C SER A 443 -11.18 22.20 -0.62
N GLU A 444 -12.26 21.85 -1.30
CA GLU A 444 -12.61 20.47 -1.64
C GLU A 444 -11.65 19.91 -2.68
N VAL A 445 -11.39 20.65 -3.76
CA VAL A 445 -10.42 20.23 -4.80
C VAL A 445 -9.06 19.92 -4.19
N VAL A 446 -8.54 20.83 -3.36
CA VAL A 446 -7.23 20.62 -2.72
C VAL A 446 -7.27 19.47 -1.71
N ARG A 447 -8.37 19.29 -0.98
CA ARG A 447 -8.54 18.16 -0.04
C ARG A 447 -8.53 16.82 -0.78
N GLU A 448 -9.23 16.74 -1.90
CA GLU A 448 -9.26 15.54 -2.73
C GLU A 448 -7.87 15.23 -3.30
N TYR A 449 -7.21 16.23 -3.85
CA TYR A 449 -5.87 16.05 -4.41
C TYR A 449 -4.83 15.63 -3.36
N LEU A 450 -4.78 16.29 -2.21
CA LEU A 450 -3.87 15.92 -1.12
C LEU A 450 -4.25 14.60 -0.44
N GLY A 451 -5.53 14.23 -0.52
CA GLY A 451 -6.05 12.98 0.00
C GLY A 451 -5.61 11.73 -0.75
N LYS A 452 -5.00 11.87 -1.94
CA LYS A 452 -4.51 10.74 -2.78
C LYS A 452 -3.29 9.99 -2.20
N ASP A 453 -2.77 10.37 -1.04
CA ASP A 453 -1.65 9.70 -0.36
C ASP A 453 -1.85 8.19 -0.16
N PHE A 454 -3.10 7.71 -0.28
CA PHE A 454 -3.41 6.28 -0.23
C PHE A 454 -2.78 5.48 -1.38
N VAL A 455 -2.55 6.08 -2.56
CA VAL A 455 -1.84 5.43 -3.67
C VAL A 455 -0.37 5.23 -3.32
N GLU A 456 0.26 6.24 -2.72
CA GLU A 456 1.65 6.13 -2.23
C GLU A 456 1.78 5.03 -1.16
N LYS A 457 0.78 4.93 -0.26
CA LYS A 457 0.71 3.85 0.74
C LYS A 457 0.50 2.47 0.09
N THR A 458 -0.22 2.41 -1.02
CA THR A 458 -0.38 1.20 -1.83
C THR A 458 0.97 0.77 -2.40
N PHE A 459 1.73 1.68 -2.99
CA PHE A 459 3.09 1.39 -3.47
C PHE A 459 4.05 0.99 -2.34
N TYR A 460 3.96 1.66 -1.19
CA TYR A 460 4.72 1.28 -0.01
C TYR A 460 4.40 -0.16 0.41
N SER A 461 3.12 -0.53 0.45
CA SER A 461 2.69 -1.89 0.78
C SER A 461 3.24 -2.92 -0.22
N LEU A 462 3.15 -2.64 -1.52
CA LEU A 462 3.69 -3.52 -2.57
C LEU A 462 5.20 -3.71 -2.45
N LYS A 463 5.96 -2.63 -2.21
CA LYS A 463 7.43 -2.68 -2.16
C LYS A 463 7.97 -3.24 -0.85
N SER A 464 7.38 -2.86 0.29
CA SER A 464 7.92 -3.15 1.62
C SER A 464 7.30 -4.38 2.28
N HIS A 465 5.99 -4.59 2.13
CA HIS A 465 5.31 -5.72 2.76
C HIS A 465 5.21 -6.93 1.84
N LEU A 466 4.94 -6.71 0.56
CA LEU A 466 4.76 -7.79 -0.41
C LEU A 466 6.05 -8.12 -1.16
N ASN A 467 7.15 -7.40 -0.90
CA ASN A 467 8.46 -7.63 -1.50
C ASN A 467 8.40 -7.83 -3.04
N ILE A 468 7.69 -6.92 -3.73
CA ILE A 468 7.59 -6.98 -5.19
C ILE A 468 8.94 -6.67 -5.86
N ALA A 469 9.78 -5.91 -5.21
CA ALA A 469 11.13 -5.56 -5.65
C ALA A 469 12.20 -6.23 -4.76
N PRO A 470 13.32 -6.67 -5.34
CA PRO A 470 13.62 -6.67 -6.78
C PRO A 470 12.98 -7.87 -7.51
N VAL A 471 12.53 -7.64 -8.73
CA VAL A 471 12.03 -8.72 -9.59
C VAL A 471 13.21 -9.55 -10.09
N ARG A 472 13.13 -10.87 -9.90
CA ARG A 472 14.20 -11.83 -10.26
C ARG A 472 13.85 -12.75 -11.44
N HIS A 473 12.67 -12.56 -12.03
CA HIS A 473 12.24 -13.29 -13.22
C HIS A 473 12.73 -12.60 -14.50
N TRP A 474 12.92 -13.36 -15.56
CA TRP A 474 13.52 -12.84 -16.82
C TRP A 474 12.51 -12.84 -17.97
N LYS A 475 11.60 -13.82 -17.99
CA LYS A 475 10.59 -13.92 -19.05
C LYS A 475 9.43 -12.96 -18.77
N ASN A 476 9.01 -12.21 -19.78
CA ASN A 476 7.95 -11.20 -19.68
C ASN A 476 6.66 -11.73 -19.03
N HIS A 477 6.12 -12.85 -19.51
CA HIS A 477 4.92 -13.45 -18.95
C HIS A 477 5.08 -13.83 -17.45
N ARG A 478 6.26 -14.32 -17.04
CA ARG A 478 6.54 -14.64 -15.63
C ARG A 478 6.67 -13.40 -14.77
N ILE A 479 7.25 -12.33 -15.30
CA ILE A 479 7.30 -11.02 -14.63
C ILE A 479 5.87 -10.54 -14.39
N ARG A 480 5.02 -10.53 -15.42
CA ARG A 480 3.60 -10.13 -15.30
C ARG A 480 2.86 -10.99 -14.29
N GLY A 481 3.04 -12.30 -14.32
CA GLY A 481 2.44 -13.22 -13.37
C GLY A 481 2.83 -12.94 -11.91
N ILE A 482 4.09 -12.59 -11.63
CA ILE A 482 4.51 -12.22 -10.26
C ILE A 482 3.88 -10.89 -9.80
N PHE A 483 3.75 -9.92 -10.70
CA PHE A 483 2.99 -8.71 -10.39
C PHE A 483 1.53 -9.01 -10.12
N PHE A 484 0.92 -9.90 -10.91
CA PHE A 484 -0.45 -10.38 -10.69
C PHE A 484 -0.62 -10.96 -9.28
N VAL A 485 0.19 -11.93 -8.88
CA VAL A 485 0.13 -12.52 -7.53
C VAL A 485 0.32 -11.46 -6.44
N SER A 486 1.18 -10.47 -6.69
CA SER A 486 1.39 -9.36 -5.75
C SER A 486 0.16 -8.46 -5.62
N MET A 487 -0.57 -8.23 -6.72
CA MET A 487 -1.83 -7.48 -6.69
C MET A 487 -2.93 -8.27 -5.99
N MET A 488 -3.01 -9.60 -6.18
CA MET A 488 -3.93 -10.46 -5.43
C MET A 488 -3.63 -10.41 -3.93
N ALA A 489 -2.35 -10.46 -3.55
CA ALA A 489 -1.93 -10.30 -2.16
C ALA A 489 -2.28 -8.91 -1.59
N LEU A 490 -2.18 -7.87 -2.40
CA LEU A 490 -2.60 -6.51 -2.02
C LEU A 490 -4.11 -6.46 -1.77
N TRP A 491 -4.94 -7.03 -2.64
CA TRP A 491 -6.38 -7.15 -2.45
C TRP A 491 -6.72 -7.77 -1.08
N LEU A 492 -6.08 -8.89 -0.74
CA LEU A 492 -6.29 -9.57 0.54
C LEU A 492 -5.97 -8.66 1.73
N ARG A 493 -4.83 -7.95 1.70
CA ARG A 493 -4.43 -7.03 2.78
C ARG A 493 -5.35 -5.83 2.89
N VAL A 494 -5.76 -5.27 1.76
CA VAL A 494 -6.66 -4.10 1.73
C VAL A 494 -8.03 -4.45 2.28
N VAL A 495 -8.62 -5.58 1.87
CA VAL A 495 -9.92 -6.03 2.38
C VAL A 495 -9.86 -6.37 3.86
N TYR A 496 -8.79 -7.04 4.32
CA TYR A 496 -8.58 -7.27 5.75
C TYR A 496 -8.52 -5.95 6.54
N ASN A 497 -7.75 -4.97 6.04
CA ASN A 497 -7.64 -3.66 6.66
C ASN A 497 -8.96 -2.86 6.61
N HIS A 498 -9.70 -2.97 5.52
CA HIS A 498 -11.03 -2.37 5.38
C HIS A 498 -11.98 -2.88 6.48
N LYS A 499 -12.08 -4.20 6.67
CA LYS A 499 -12.87 -4.81 7.75
C LYS A 499 -12.40 -4.38 9.14
N LEU A 500 -11.10 -4.28 9.35
CA LEU A 500 -10.54 -3.79 10.62
C LEU A 500 -10.90 -2.32 10.86
N ASN A 501 -10.91 -1.48 9.83
CA ASN A 501 -11.22 -0.06 9.92
C ASN A 501 -12.70 0.24 10.12
N GLN A 502 -13.59 -0.70 9.82
CA GLN A 502 -15.02 -0.60 10.15
C GLN A 502 -15.29 -0.69 11.67
N LEU A 503 -14.35 -1.23 12.42
CA LEU A 503 -14.47 -1.26 13.90
C LEU A 503 -14.25 0.12 14.49
N SER A 504 -15.09 0.49 15.47
CA SER A 504 -14.87 1.67 16.30
C SER A 504 -13.55 1.56 17.09
N LYS A 505 -13.02 2.69 17.57
CA LYS A 505 -11.78 2.70 18.40
C LYS A 505 -11.87 1.80 19.63
N ASN A 506 -13.04 1.70 20.25
CA ASN A 506 -13.24 0.88 21.45
C ASN A 506 -13.39 -0.61 21.15
N GLU A 507 -13.72 -0.97 19.91
CA GLU A 507 -13.85 -2.35 19.46
C GLU A 507 -12.55 -2.92 18.92
N ARG A 508 -11.65 -2.06 18.44
CA ARG A 508 -10.33 -2.43 17.94
C ARG A 508 -9.36 -2.67 19.10
N ILE A 509 -9.20 -3.93 19.48
CA ILE A 509 -8.27 -4.34 20.54
C ILE A 509 -6.84 -4.34 20.04
N TYR A 510 -6.63 -4.85 18.83
CA TYR A 510 -5.33 -4.96 18.15
C TYR A 510 -5.37 -4.20 16.83
N ASP A 511 -4.29 -3.55 16.48
CA ASP A 511 -4.08 -2.98 15.15
C ASP A 511 -3.80 -4.07 14.09
N PHE A 512 -3.56 -3.65 12.85
CA PHE A 512 -3.34 -4.55 11.73
C PHE A 512 -2.19 -5.53 11.96
N ASP A 513 -1.00 -5.00 12.29
CA ASP A 513 0.21 -5.83 12.39
C ASP A 513 0.20 -6.70 13.65
N GLU A 514 -0.31 -6.17 14.76
CA GLU A 514 -0.43 -6.91 16.00
C GLU A 514 -1.43 -8.07 15.88
N LEU A 515 -2.57 -7.85 15.21
CA LEU A 515 -3.57 -8.90 15.04
C LEU A 515 -3.03 -10.02 14.13
N ILE A 516 -2.38 -9.68 13.01
CA ILE A 516 -1.74 -10.68 12.14
C ILE A 516 -0.66 -11.45 12.90
N ARG A 517 0.20 -10.76 13.66
CA ARG A 517 1.27 -11.40 14.45
C ARG A 517 0.71 -12.39 15.48
N ARG A 518 -0.44 -12.07 16.09
CA ARG A 518 -1.12 -12.97 17.03
C ARG A 518 -1.80 -14.13 16.34
N LEU A 519 -2.48 -13.88 15.22
CA LEU A 519 -3.12 -14.89 14.40
C LEU A 519 -2.11 -15.93 13.87
N ARG A 520 -0.91 -15.49 13.49
CA ARG A 520 0.19 -16.36 13.05
C ARG A 520 0.56 -17.44 14.07
N ARG A 521 0.32 -17.19 15.37
CA ARG A 521 0.58 -18.14 16.46
C ARG A 521 -0.56 -19.11 16.71
N VAL A 522 -1.70 -18.89 16.03
CA VAL A 522 -2.84 -19.80 16.15
C VAL A 522 -2.58 -21.02 15.28
N GLU A 523 -2.51 -22.16 15.92
CA GLU A 523 -2.25 -23.45 15.30
C GLU A 523 -3.51 -24.31 15.34
N TYR A 524 -3.60 -25.19 14.37
CA TYR A 524 -4.63 -26.20 14.25
C TYR A 524 -4.00 -27.56 14.50
N VAL A 525 -4.58 -28.32 15.43
CA VAL A 525 -4.06 -29.63 15.83
C VAL A 525 -5.13 -30.66 15.62
N GLU A 526 -4.77 -31.75 14.93
CA GLU A 526 -5.56 -32.96 14.82
C GLU A 526 -5.16 -33.87 15.95
N ILE A 527 -6.16 -34.38 16.71
CA ILE A 527 -5.95 -35.29 17.82
C ILE A 527 -6.73 -36.57 17.48
N GLU A 528 -6.02 -37.67 17.34
CA GLU A 528 -6.62 -38.97 17.18
C GLU A 528 -6.89 -39.57 18.57
N VAL A 529 -8.14 -39.88 18.85
CA VAL A 529 -8.57 -40.56 20.10
C VAL A 529 -8.81 -42.01 19.79
N GLU A 530 -8.18 -42.93 20.51
CA GLU A 530 -8.38 -44.38 20.29
C GLU A 530 -9.88 -44.73 20.23
N ASN A 531 -10.28 -45.34 19.10
CA ASN A 531 -11.65 -45.76 18.76
C ASN A 531 -12.70 -44.65 18.58
N GLU A 532 -12.33 -43.39 18.46
CA GLU A 532 -13.25 -42.28 18.24
C GLU A 532 -12.83 -41.41 17.05
N GLU A 533 -13.77 -40.64 16.52
CA GLU A 533 -13.54 -39.70 15.41
C GLU A 533 -12.47 -38.68 15.73
N LYS A 534 -11.70 -38.26 14.72
CA LYS A 534 -10.67 -37.22 14.81
C LYS A 534 -11.24 -35.92 15.37
N CYS A 535 -10.64 -35.39 16.42
CA CYS A 535 -10.97 -34.10 17.02
C CYS A 535 -9.98 -33.04 16.57
N TYR A 536 -10.48 -31.84 16.31
CA TYR A 536 -9.68 -30.72 15.81
C TYR A 536 -9.73 -29.53 16.78
N TRP A 537 -8.58 -28.98 17.16
CA TRP A 537 -8.50 -27.91 18.14
C TRP A 537 -7.63 -26.77 17.62
N TYR A 538 -8.03 -25.52 17.94
CA TYR A 538 -7.21 -24.32 17.72
C TYR A 538 -6.43 -23.98 18.99
N LEU A 539 -5.11 -24.04 18.92
CA LEU A 539 -4.22 -23.62 20.00
C LEU A 539 -3.96 -22.10 19.88
N ASN A 540 -3.68 -21.44 21.01
CA ASN A 540 -3.32 -20.02 21.09
C ASN A 540 -4.41 -19.01 20.62
N LEU A 541 -5.61 -19.47 20.33
CA LEU A 541 -6.76 -18.60 20.05
C LEU A 541 -7.37 -18.15 21.38
N ASN A 542 -7.11 -16.89 21.76
CA ASN A 542 -7.68 -16.32 22.98
C ASN A 542 -8.97 -15.53 22.72
N ASP A 543 -9.77 -15.28 23.77
CA ASP A 543 -11.06 -14.59 23.68
C ASP A 543 -10.99 -13.21 23.05
N LYS A 544 -9.88 -12.48 23.22
CA LYS A 544 -9.71 -11.13 22.63
C LYS A 544 -9.56 -11.21 21.12
N ILE A 545 -8.77 -12.15 20.61
CA ILE A 545 -8.63 -12.39 19.17
C ILE A 545 -9.97 -12.84 18.60
N ALA A 546 -10.61 -13.84 19.20
CA ALA A 546 -11.89 -14.36 18.76
C ALA A 546 -12.98 -13.27 18.76
N SER A 547 -13.04 -12.43 19.80
CA SER A 547 -13.98 -11.32 19.90
C SER A 547 -13.77 -10.29 18.78
N GLN A 548 -12.53 -9.90 18.51
CA GLN A 548 -12.24 -8.93 17.46
C GLN A 548 -12.56 -9.51 16.06
N LEU A 549 -12.19 -10.74 15.78
CA LEU A 549 -12.52 -11.42 14.53
C LEU A 549 -14.04 -11.54 14.33
N LYS A 550 -14.78 -11.86 15.39
CA LYS A 550 -16.24 -11.90 15.33
C LYS A 550 -16.83 -10.55 14.93
N LYS A 551 -16.32 -9.46 15.46
CA LYS A 551 -16.74 -8.09 15.11
C LYS A 551 -16.34 -7.69 13.69
N MET A 552 -15.23 -8.20 13.18
CA MET A 552 -14.81 -8.04 11.78
C MET A 552 -15.64 -8.87 10.79
N GLY A 553 -16.60 -9.66 11.26
CA GLY A 553 -17.46 -10.49 10.42
C GLY A 553 -17.03 -11.95 10.30
N PHE A 554 -15.92 -12.35 10.93
CA PHE A 554 -15.39 -13.73 10.87
C PHE A 554 -15.96 -14.64 11.98
N LYS A 555 -17.29 -14.62 12.14
CA LYS A 555 -17.99 -15.26 13.29
C LYS A 555 -17.78 -16.79 13.38
N LYS A 556 -17.63 -17.47 12.24
CA LYS A 556 -17.67 -18.94 12.18
C LYS A 556 -16.33 -19.59 11.85
N LEU A 557 -15.28 -18.83 11.65
CA LEU A 557 -14.01 -19.38 11.14
C LEU A 557 -13.31 -20.31 12.14
N PHE A 558 -13.50 -20.03 13.42
CA PHE A 558 -12.83 -20.73 14.51
C PHE A 558 -13.84 -21.30 15.51
N GLU A 559 -15.10 -21.43 15.12
CA GLU A 559 -16.05 -22.24 15.88
C GLU A 559 -15.55 -23.69 15.83
N GLU A 560 -15.27 -24.26 16.98
CA GLU A 560 -14.88 -25.64 17.13
C GLU A 560 -15.83 -26.51 16.29
N LYS A 561 -15.33 -27.21 15.30
CA LYS A 561 -16.00 -28.39 14.78
C LYS A 561 -15.88 -29.44 15.87
N ARG A 562 -16.68 -29.29 16.92
CA ARG A 562 -17.05 -30.46 17.71
C ARG A 562 -17.79 -31.35 16.76
N ILE A 563 -17.15 -32.39 16.31
CA ILE A 563 -17.88 -33.52 15.73
C ILE A 563 -18.71 -34.02 16.89
N SER A 564 -20.02 -33.71 16.84
CA SER A 564 -21.01 -34.15 17.80
C SER A 564 -21.23 -35.63 17.60
N HIS A 565 -20.37 -36.45 18.16
CA HIS A 565 -20.62 -37.82 18.51
C HIS A 565 -19.81 -38.11 19.77
N LEU A 566 -20.22 -37.54 20.84
CA LEU A 566 -20.11 -38.05 22.20
C LEU A 566 -21.40 -37.77 22.92
#